data_907c0c0a2bc217fe1b2cb9294fc95c8c
#
_entry.id   907c0c0a2bc217fe1b2cb9294fc95c8c
#
_cell.length_a   1.000
_cell.length_b   1.000
_cell.length_c   1.000
_cell.angle_alpha   90.00
_cell.angle_beta   90.00
_cell.angle_gamma   90.00
#
_symmetry.space_group_name_H-M   'P 1'
#
loop_
_entity.id
_entity.type
_entity.pdbx_description
1 polymer ?
#
loop_
_entity_poly.entity_id
_entity_poly.type
_entity_poly.pdbx_seq_one_letter_code
_entity_poly.pdbx_strand_id
1 'polypeptide(L)'
;PLQSRCANYHFKPLSNEVILEVIKGILHREQITIFGDEELTRLIYSLDGDLRRAITEIQAAKTSGFSLTKQIDKILILLLNKNPNESLKELHNLIYEGRSPKELCLGLHNSVINSKGLDSIIKFKLLRTIGESEWRSTTMTPKVLISWMVGQLI
;
A
#
# COMPACT_ATOMS: atom_id res chain seq x y z
N PRO A 1 -8.86 -3.66 -36.75
CA PRO A 1 -8.03 -3.37 -37.94
C PRO A 1 -6.54 -3.12 -37.64
N LEU A 2 -6.17 -2.51 -36.46
CA LEU A 2 -4.75 -2.27 -36.15
C LEU A 2 -4.01 -3.54 -35.70
N GLN A 3 -4.68 -4.45 -34.99
CA GLN A 3 -4.06 -5.71 -34.49
C GLN A 3 -3.56 -6.63 -35.61
N SER A 4 -4.15 -6.56 -36.82
CA SER A 4 -3.74 -7.38 -37.95
C SER A 4 -2.52 -6.81 -38.70
N ARG A 5 -2.07 -5.60 -38.38
CA ARG A 5 -0.97 -4.91 -39.06
C ARG A 5 0.22 -4.58 -38.18
N CYS A 6 0.13 -4.92 -36.86
CA CYS A 6 1.18 -4.66 -35.89
C CYS A 6 1.61 -5.97 -35.23
N ALA A 7 2.90 -6.11 -34.94
CA ALA A 7 3.38 -7.19 -34.07
C ALA A 7 2.91 -6.90 -32.64
N ASN A 8 2.21 -7.85 -32.02
CA ASN A 8 1.74 -7.75 -30.64
C ASN A 8 2.80 -8.32 -29.72
N TYR A 9 3.32 -7.49 -28.83
CA TYR A 9 4.23 -7.91 -27.77
C TYR A 9 3.49 -7.87 -26.42
N HIS A 10 3.44 -9.02 -25.76
CA HIS A 10 2.87 -9.14 -24.42
C HIS A 10 3.98 -9.02 -23.38
N PHE A 11 4.00 -7.93 -22.65
CA PHE A 11 4.87 -7.75 -21.48
C PHE A 11 4.16 -8.29 -20.24
N LYS A 12 4.82 -9.23 -19.56
CA LYS A 12 4.36 -9.71 -18.25
C LYS A 12 4.93 -8.80 -17.15
N PRO A 13 4.22 -8.62 -16.02
CA PRO A 13 4.80 -7.99 -14.85
C PRO A 13 6.10 -8.67 -14.44
N LEU A 14 7.05 -7.91 -13.92
CA LEU A 14 8.29 -8.46 -13.37
C LEU A 14 7.98 -9.28 -12.11
N SER A 15 8.75 -10.32 -11.85
CA SER A 15 8.63 -11.02 -10.57
C SER A 15 9.17 -10.16 -9.44
N ASN A 16 8.64 -10.36 -8.24
CA ASN A 16 9.03 -9.58 -7.07
C ASN A 16 10.51 -9.77 -6.72
N GLU A 17 11.06 -10.97 -7.00
CA GLU A 17 12.48 -11.27 -6.78
C GLU A 17 13.38 -10.43 -7.69
N VAL A 18 13.03 -10.31 -8.97
CA VAL A 18 13.77 -9.49 -9.94
C VAL A 18 13.69 -8.01 -9.54
N ILE A 19 12.52 -7.53 -9.13
CA ILE A 19 12.37 -6.16 -8.65
C ILE A 19 13.20 -5.92 -7.40
N LEU A 20 13.19 -6.86 -6.45
CA LEU A 20 13.98 -6.77 -5.22
C LEU A 20 15.47 -6.66 -5.50
N GLU A 21 15.99 -7.46 -6.43
CA GLU A 21 17.40 -7.43 -6.84
C GLU A 21 17.76 -6.08 -7.48
N VAL A 22 16.95 -5.60 -8.42
CA VAL A 22 17.16 -4.30 -9.08
C VAL A 22 17.15 -3.15 -8.06
N ILE A 23 16.17 -3.15 -7.16
CA ILE A 23 16.04 -2.12 -6.13
C ILE A 23 17.21 -2.16 -5.14
N LYS A 24 17.64 -3.34 -4.68
CA LYS A 24 18.85 -3.46 -3.83
C LYS A 24 20.09 -2.90 -4.53
N GLY A 25 20.24 -3.16 -5.83
CA GLY A 25 21.31 -2.57 -6.63
C GLY A 25 21.24 -1.04 -6.72
N ILE A 26 20.04 -0.47 -6.83
CA ILE A 26 19.85 0.99 -6.81
C ILE A 26 20.17 1.57 -5.43
N LEU A 27 19.62 0.99 -4.36
CA LEU A 27 19.87 1.45 -2.99
C LEU A 27 21.35 1.44 -2.64
N HIS A 28 22.08 0.41 -3.05
CA HIS A 28 23.52 0.31 -2.84
C HIS A 28 24.29 1.43 -3.59
N ARG A 29 23.97 1.66 -4.87
CA ARG A 29 24.62 2.71 -5.67
C ARG A 29 24.32 4.12 -5.15
N GLU A 30 23.10 4.36 -4.68
CA GLU A 30 22.65 5.65 -4.14
C GLU A 30 22.99 5.83 -2.66
N GLN A 31 23.63 4.83 -2.03
CA GLN A 31 23.98 4.82 -0.60
C GLN A 31 22.76 5.06 0.32
N ILE A 32 21.62 4.51 -0.06
CA ILE A 32 20.37 4.63 0.71
C ILE A 32 20.26 3.46 1.68
N THR A 33 20.26 3.74 2.98
CA THR A 33 20.24 2.73 4.06
C THR A 33 18.97 2.77 4.93
N ILE A 34 17.93 3.50 4.48
CA ILE A 34 16.71 3.74 5.27
C ILE A 34 15.77 2.54 5.37
N PHE A 35 15.97 1.51 4.54
CA PHE A 35 15.12 0.31 4.53
C PHE A 35 15.87 -0.89 5.11
N GLY A 36 15.20 -1.61 6.03
CA GLY A 36 15.60 -2.97 6.38
C GLY A 36 15.19 -3.97 5.28
N ASP A 37 15.89 -5.11 5.20
CA ASP A 37 15.60 -6.15 4.18
C ASP A 37 14.14 -6.63 4.23
N GLU A 38 13.57 -6.84 5.41
CA GLU A 38 12.17 -7.26 5.57
C GLU A 38 11.18 -6.16 5.14
N GLU A 39 11.48 -4.91 5.43
CA GLU A 39 10.64 -3.78 5.04
C GLU A 39 10.64 -3.58 3.53
N LEU A 40 11.81 -3.65 2.91
CA LEU A 40 11.97 -3.57 1.46
C LEU A 40 11.22 -4.71 0.77
N THR A 41 11.35 -5.92 1.28
CA THR A 41 10.63 -7.09 0.75
C THR A 41 9.12 -6.86 0.83
N ARG A 42 8.59 -6.44 1.99
CA ARG A 42 7.14 -6.15 2.14
C ARG A 42 6.67 -5.07 1.19
N LEU A 43 7.44 -3.99 1.03
CA LEU A 43 7.13 -2.92 0.08
C LEU A 43 7.00 -3.47 -1.33
N ILE A 44 7.99 -4.22 -1.82
CA ILE A 44 7.99 -4.74 -3.19
C ILE A 44 6.83 -5.72 -3.43
N TYR A 45 6.56 -6.62 -2.49
CA TYR A 45 5.44 -7.55 -2.60
C TYR A 45 4.07 -6.84 -2.58
N SER A 46 3.98 -5.62 -2.00
CA SER A 46 2.76 -4.82 -2.03
C SER A 46 2.51 -4.10 -3.36
N LEU A 47 3.49 -4.05 -4.25
CA LEU A 47 3.45 -3.27 -5.49
C LEU A 47 3.16 -4.10 -6.74
N ASP A 48 2.98 -5.41 -6.57
CA ASP A 48 2.50 -6.36 -7.58
C ASP A 48 3.22 -6.25 -8.94
N GLY A 49 4.55 -6.21 -8.91
CA GLY A 49 5.37 -6.21 -10.11
C GLY A 49 5.61 -4.82 -10.75
N ASP A 50 5.18 -3.73 -10.11
CA ASP A 50 5.40 -2.36 -10.61
C ASP A 50 6.73 -1.77 -10.13
N LEU A 51 7.79 -1.96 -10.91
CA LEU A 51 9.13 -1.42 -10.63
C LEU A 51 9.15 0.11 -10.57
N ARG A 52 8.40 0.79 -11.44
CA ARG A 52 8.37 2.26 -11.46
C ARG A 52 7.81 2.81 -10.16
N ARG A 53 6.72 2.21 -9.70
CA ARG A 53 6.10 2.56 -8.43
C ARG A 53 7.03 2.27 -7.25
N ALA A 54 7.76 1.15 -7.27
CA ALA A 54 8.76 0.82 -6.26
C ALA A 54 9.85 1.90 -6.15
N ILE A 55 10.39 2.36 -7.27
CA ILE A 55 11.39 3.45 -7.30
C ILE A 55 10.80 4.74 -6.74
N THR A 56 9.57 5.10 -7.13
CA THR A 56 8.91 6.32 -6.65
C THR A 56 8.68 6.29 -5.14
N GLU A 57 8.24 5.16 -4.59
CA GLU A 57 8.05 4.99 -3.14
C GLU A 57 9.37 5.11 -2.36
N ILE A 58 10.46 4.56 -2.90
CA ILE A 58 11.78 4.67 -2.30
C ILE A 58 12.29 6.11 -2.32
N GLN A 59 12.07 6.83 -3.42
CA GLN A 59 12.42 8.25 -3.52
C GLN A 59 11.62 9.11 -2.53
N ALA A 60 10.32 8.85 -2.41
CA ALA A 60 9.47 9.53 -1.43
C ALA A 60 9.94 9.26 0.00
N ALA A 61 10.26 8.00 0.33
CA ALA A 61 10.76 7.64 1.65
C ALA A 61 12.12 8.27 1.97
N LYS A 62 13.02 8.42 0.98
CA LYS A 62 14.31 9.15 1.13
C LYS A 62 14.08 10.60 1.52
N THR A 63 13.03 11.23 0.98
CA THR A 63 12.73 12.65 1.20
C THR A 63 11.97 12.88 2.50
N SER A 64 10.97 12.03 2.82
CA SER A 64 10.10 12.19 3.98
C SER A 64 10.59 11.47 5.24
N GLY A 65 11.55 10.55 5.11
CA GLY A 65 12.01 9.69 6.20
C GLY A 65 11.01 8.58 6.61
N PHE A 66 9.85 8.50 5.96
CA PHE A 66 8.81 7.50 6.25
C PHE A 66 8.36 6.80 4.97
N SER A 67 8.34 5.47 4.99
CA SER A 67 7.68 4.70 3.93
C SER A 67 6.16 4.65 4.17
N LEU A 68 5.39 4.62 3.09
CA LEU A 68 3.93 4.42 3.16
C LEU A 68 3.58 3.16 3.99
N THR A 69 4.40 2.12 3.88
CA THR A 69 4.20 0.86 4.62
C THR A 69 4.20 1.10 6.13
N LYS A 70 5.15 1.87 6.67
CA LYS A 70 5.18 2.20 8.12
C LYS A 70 3.98 3.03 8.55
N GLN A 71 3.55 3.98 7.72
CA GLN A 71 2.36 4.79 7.99
C GLN A 71 1.10 3.92 8.03
N ILE A 72 0.96 3.00 7.08
CA ILE A 72 -0.17 2.04 7.02
C ILE A 72 -0.16 1.09 8.22
N ASP A 73 1.00 0.53 8.59
CA ASP A 73 1.13 -0.33 9.77
C ASP A 73 0.73 0.41 11.06
N LYS A 74 1.14 1.67 11.21
CA LYS A 74 0.69 2.54 12.32
C LYS A 74 -0.83 2.72 12.32
N ILE A 75 -1.43 2.98 11.16
CA ILE A 75 -2.89 3.14 11.04
C ILE A 75 -3.61 1.83 11.39
N LEU A 76 -3.10 0.68 10.95
CA LEU A 76 -3.69 -0.61 11.33
C LEU A 76 -3.66 -0.82 12.86
N ILE A 77 -2.56 -0.48 13.52
CA ILE A 77 -2.46 -0.55 14.98
C ILE A 77 -3.49 0.38 15.66
N LEU A 78 -3.67 1.60 15.15
CA LEU A 78 -4.65 2.54 15.67
C LEU A 78 -6.09 2.03 15.51
N LEU A 79 -6.41 1.41 14.38
CA LEU A 79 -7.71 0.78 14.13
C LEU A 79 -7.97 -0.40 15.07
N LEU A 80 -6.97 -1.25 15.28
CA LEU A 80 -7.06 -2.38 16.22
C LEU A 80 -7.24 -1.92 17.68
N ASN A 81 -6.62 -0.81 18.05
CA ASN A 81 -6.75 -0.21 19.38
C ASN A 81 -8.03 0.64 19.54
N LYS A 82 -8.92 0.60 18.54
CA LYS A 82 -10.19 1.35 18.53
C LYS A 82 -10.00 2.86 18.81
N ASN A 83 -8.99 3.45 18.17
CA ASN A 83 -8.75 4.89 18.23
C ASN A 83 -9.18 5.56 16.90
N PRO A 84 -10.50 5.89 16.74
CA PRO A 84 -11.05 6.39 15.48
C PRO A 84 -10.48 7.76 15.09
N ASN A 85 -10.32 8.65 16.07
CA ASN A 85 -9.93 10.03 15.80
C ASN A 85 -8.51 10.10 15.21
N GLU A 86 -7.57 9.39 15.80
CA GLU A 86 -6.20 9.31 15.29
C GLU A 86 -6.12 8.57 13.95
N SER A 87 -6.86 7.46 13.81
CA SER A 87 -6.93 6.71 12.54
C SER A 87 -7.44 7.58 11.40
N LEU A 88 -8.52 8.33 11.64
CA LEU A 88 -9.06 9.28 10.66
C LEU A 88 -8.06 10.38 10.31
N LYS A 89 -7.40 10.96 11.31
CA LYS A 89 -6.39 12.01 11.10
C LYS A 89 -5.25 11.54 10.22
N GLU A 90 -4.67 10.36 10.53
CA GLU A 90 -3.56 9.80 9.75
C GLU A 90 -3.98 9.46 8.32
N LEU A 91 -5.15 8.83 8.13
CA LEU A 91 -5.67 8.53 6.80
C LEU A 91 -5.98 9.78 5.98
N HIS A 92 -6.53 10.83 6.61
CA HIS A 92 -6.77 12.10 5.93
C HIS A 92 -5.47 12.80 5.54
N ASN A 93 -4.44 12.73 6.38
CA ASN A 93 -3.11 13.27 6.04
C ASN A 93 -2.56 12.60 4.77
N LEU A 94 -2.66 11.27 4.66
CA LEU A 94 -2.23 10.55 3.46
C LEU A 94 -2.99 10.98 2.20
N ILE A 95 -4.30 11.23 2.30
CA ILE A 95 -5.07 11.79 1.19
C ILE A 95 -4.60 13.22 0.83
N TYR A 96 -4.30 14.06 1.82
CA TYR A 96 -3.75 15.40 1.56
C TYR A 96 -2.36 15.37 0.92
N GLU A 97 -1.56 14.35 1.22
CA GLU A 97 -0.27 14.08 0.58
C GLU A 97 -0.41 13.54 -0.86
N GLY A 98 -1.65 13.38 -1.35
CA GLY A 98 -1.94 12.96 -2.73
C GLY A 98 -2.09 11.45 -2.92
N ARG A 99 -2.15 10.67 -1.83
CA ARG A 99 -2.40 9.23 -1.92
C ARG A 99 -3.85 8.94 -2.32
N SER A 100 -4.03 8.01 -3.24
CA SER A 100 -5.38 7.61 -3.65
C SER A 100 -6.03 6.67 -2.62
N PRO A 101 -7.36 6.68 -2.49
CA PRO A 101 -8.06 5.73 -1.63
C PRO A 101 -7.75 4.27 -1.95
N LYS A 102 -7.56 3.93 -3.23
CA LYS A 102 -7.19 2.57 -3.66
C LYS A 102 -5.84 2.15 -3.12
N GLU A 103 -4.85 3.05 -3.14
CA GLU A 103 -3.52 2.77 -2.56
C GLU A 103 -3.61 2.51 -1.07
N LEU A 104 -4.43 3.28 -0.35
CA LEU A 104 -4.64 3.08 1.08
C LEU A 104 -5.34 1.75 1.37
N CYS A 105 -6.37 1.39 0.60
CA CYS A 105 -7.04 0.09 0.72
C CYS A 105 -6.07 -1.06 0.45
N LEU A 106 -5.28 -1.00 -0.63
CA LEU A 106 -4.30 -2.02 -0.96
C LEU A 106 -3.21 -2.13 0.12
N GLY A 107 -2.71 -1.01 0.62
CA GLY A 107 -1.74 -0.97 1.70
C GLY A 107 -2.27 -1.63 2.98
N LEU A 108 -3.47 -1.25 3.41
CA LEU A 108 -4.14 -1.84 4.58
C LEU A 108 -4.41 -3.33 4.38
N HIS A 109 -4.88 -3.75 3.20
CA HIS A 109 -5.10 -5.16 2.87
C HIS A 109 -3.80 -5.97 3.07
N ASN A 110 -2.70 -5.51 2.50
CA ASN A 110 -1.40 -6.18 2.59
C ASN A 110 -0.88 -6.22 4.03
N SER A 111 -1.03 -5.13 4.78
CA SER A 111 -0.65 -5.08 6.20
C SER A 111 -1.47 -6.09 7.03
N VAL A 112 -2.78 -6.20 6.79
CA VAL A 112 -3.65 -7.18 7.45
C VAL A 112 -3.27 -8.62 7.09
N ILE A 113 -3.01 -8.91 5.81
CA ILE A 113 -2.60 -10.26 5.35
C ILE A 113 -1.29 -10.68 6.02
N ASN A 114 -0.32 -9.77 6.08
CA ASN A 114 1.02 -10.04 6.59
C ASN A 114 1.13 -9.97 8.12
N SER A 115 0.10 -9.47 8.83
CA SER A 115 0.13 -9.41 10.29
C SER A 115 0.08 -10.81 10.90
N LYS A 116 1.12 -11.11 11.69
CA LYS A 116 1.24 -12.35 12.46
C LYS A 116 0.52 -12.17 13.80
N GLY A 117 -0.33 -13.13 14.18
CA GLY A 117 -1.01 -13.12 15.48
C GLY A 117 -2.35 -12.38 15.53
N LEU A 118 -2.86 -11.88 14.40
CA LEU A 118 -4.19 -11.32 14.34
C LEU A 118 -5.22 -12.48 14.36
N ASP A 119 -6.22 -12.34 15.23
CA ASP A 119 -7.34 -13.29 15.26
C ASP A 119 -8.03 -13.38 13.90
N SER A 120 -8.39 -14.61 13.48
CA SER A 120 -8.95 -14.87 12.17
C SER A 120 -10.27 -14.12 11.93
N ILE A 121 -11.12 -13.99 12.95
CA ILE A 121 -12.41 -13.29 12.82
C ILE A 121 -12.18 -11.80 12.57
N ILE A 122 -11.26 -11.20 13.34
CA ILE A 122 -10.88 -9.81 13.18
C ILE A 122 -10.24 -9.59 11.80
N LYS A 123 -9.35 -10.48 11.39
CA LYS A 123 -8.70 -10.44 10.09
C LYS A 123 -9.70 -10.43 8.93
N PHE A 124 -10.68 -11.35 8.95
CA PHE A 124 -11.70 -11.39 7.92
C PHE A 124 -12.64 -10.18 7.94
N LYS A 125 -12.99 -9.65 9.13
CA LYS A 125 -13.77 -8.41 9.25
C LYS A 125 -13.05 -7.25 8.60
N LEU A 126 -11.74 -7.08 8.89
CA LEU A 126 -10.92 -6.03 8.30
C LEU A 126 -10.85 -6.17 6.77
N LEU A 127 -10.53 -7.35 6.26
CA LEU A 127 -10.41 -7.61 4.83
C LEU A 127 -11.72 -7.35 4.08
N ARG A 128 -12.86 -7.76 4.64
CA ARG A 128 -14.17 -7.47 4.08
C ARG A 128 -14.42 -5.97 3.96
N THR A 129 -14.20 -5.23 5.05
CA THR A 129 -14.43 -3.78 5.06
C THR A 129 -13.50 -3.04 4.10
N ILE A 130 -12.23 -3.47 4.02
CA ILE A 130 -11.25 -2.90 3.07
C ILE A 130 -11.69 -3.17 1.62
N GLY A 131 -12.12 -4.40 1.30
CA GLY A 131 -12.62 -4.74 -0.04
C GLY A 131 -13.88 -3.94 -0.42
N GLU A 132 -14.83 -3.78 0.52
CA GLU A 132 -15.99 -2.91 0.31
C GLU A 132 -15.58 -1.44 0.11
N SER A 133 -14.55 -0.97 0.82
CA SER A 133 -14.03 0.40 0.67
C SER A 133 -13.40 0.61 -0.71
N GLU A 134 -12.65 -0.36 -1.21
CA GLU A 134 -12.06 -0.28 -2.54
C GLU A 134 -13.14 -0.19 -3.61
N TRP A 135 -14.17 -1.02 -3.55
CA TRP A 135 -15.30 -0.96 -4.47
C TRP A 135 -16.02 0.40 -4.40
N ARG A 136 -16.29 0.92 -3.18
CA ARG A 136 -16.94 2.21 -2.97
C ARG A 136 -16.08 3.41 -3.37
N SER A 137 -14.76 3.23 -3.53
CA SER A 137 -13.84 4.30 -3.93
C SER A 137 -14.15 4.91 -5.31
N THR A 138 -14.95 4.21 -6.12
CA THR A 138 -15.41 4.71 -7.43
C THR A 138 -16.62 5.64 -7.34
N THR A 139 -17.37 5.61 -6.23
CA THR A 139 -18.64 6.32 -6.07
C THR A 139 -18.61 7.35 -4.95
N MET A 140 -17.75 7.16 -3.95
CA MET A 140 -17.64 8.05 -2.80
C MET A 140 -16.44 9.00 -2.92
N THR A 141 -16.58 10.21 -2.38
CA THR A 141 -15.42 11.09 -2.25
C THR A 141 -14.42 10.52 -1.23
N PRO A 142 -13.10 10.75 -1.42
CA PRO A 142 -12.07 10.17 -0.56
C PRO A 142 -12.31 10.37 0.95
N LYS A 143 -12.71 11.57 1.36
CA LYS A 143 -12.97 11.89 2.78
C LYS A 143 -14.14 11.09 3.36
N VAL A 144 -15.24 11.00 2.61
CA VAL A 144 -16.43 10.26 3.03
C VAL A 144 -16.15 8.77 3.12
N LEU A 145 -15.44 8.24 2.13
CA LEU A 145 -15.03 6.84 2.10
C LEU A 145 -14.20 6.45 3.33
N ILE A 146 -13.20 7.25 3.67
CA ILE A 146 -12.34 7.01 4.83
C ILE A 146 -13.14 7.04 6.13
N SER A 147 -14.01 8.03 6.29
CA SER A 147 -14.85 8.13 7.48
C SER A 147 -15.79 6.93 7.60
N TRP A 148 -16.38 6.49 6.48
CA TRP A 148 -17.20 5.29 6.43
C TRP A 148 -16.39 4.03 6.78
N MET A 149 -15.22 3.86 6.18
CA MET A 149 -14.34 2.70 6.43
C MET A 149 -13.95 2.60 7.91
N VAL A 150 -13.49 3.68 8.51
CA VAL A 150 -13.11 3.70 9.93
C VAL A 150 -14.31 3.38 10.81
N GLY A 151 -15.50 3.94 10.51
CA GLY A 151 -16.72 3.65 11.25
C GLY A 151 -17.17 2.18 11.19
N GLN A 152 -16.83 1.43 10.13
CA GLN A 152 -17.13 0.00 10.02
C GLN A 152 -16.13 -0.89 10.76
N LEU A 153 -14.91 -0.39 11.01
CA LEU A 153 -13.80 -1.17 11.60
C LEU A 153 -13.75 -1.09 13.13
N ILE A 154 -14.46 -0.15 13.73
CA ILE A 154 -14.52 0.08 15.18
C ILE A 154 -15.80 -0.52 15.77
#